data_54f903b7c54db4136b39ea1a826b1fd9
#
_entry.id   54f903b7c54db4136b39ea1a826b1fd9
#
_cell.length_a   1.000
_cell.length_b   1.000
_cell.length_c   1.000
_cell.angle_alpha   90.00
_cell.angle_beta   90.00
_cell.angle_gamma   90.00
#
_symmetry.space_group_name_H-M   'P 1'
#
loop_
_entity.id
_entity.type
_entity.pdbx_description
1 polymer ?
#
loop_
_entity_poly.entity_id
_entity_poly.type
_entity_poly.pdbx_seq_one_letter_code
_entity_poly.pdbx_strand_id
1 'polypeptide(L)'
;MTISRILELYARSGRSLEDMGLKEAALDLSEAGQALDLFAGQKWLVLGGDVYRATSDGRSLEPTYDNWFYEGNNVDEGISAARDFLHSLRDRSLFVVFVVTGRTLPP
;
A
#
# COMPACT_ATOMS: atom_id res chain seq x y z
N MET A 1 12.00 7.99 14.61
CA MET A 1 11.37 8.88 13.62
C MET A 1 10.45 8.09 12.71
N THR A 2 9.33 8.68 12.33
CA THR A 2 8.29 7.99 11.57
C THR A 2 8.77 7.49 10.22
N ILE A 3 9.60 8.29 9.51
CA ILE A 3 10.15 7.88 8.21
C ILE A 3 10.97 6.59 8.34
N SER A 4 11.79 6.48 9.38
CA SER A 4 12.56 5.26 9.64
C SER A 4 11.65 4.04 9.84
N ARG A 5 10.53 4.23 10.53
CA ARG A 5 9.56 3.14 10.75
C ARG A 5 8.87 2.71 9.47
N ILE A 6 8.57 3.65 8.57
CA ILE A 6 8.02 3.34 7.27
C ILE A 6 9.01 2.49 6.47
N LEU A 7 10.28 2.92 6.42
CA LEU A 7 11.31 2.17 5.71
C LEU A 7 11.52 0.78 6.31
N GLU A 8 11.50 0.67 7.64
CA GLU A 8 11.61 -0.62 8.31
C GLU A 8 10.45 -1.55 7.99
N LEU A 9 9.23 -1.01 7.96
CA LEU A 9 8.05 -1.79 7.62
C LEU A 9 8.18 -2.37 6.21
N TYR A 10 8.54 -1.54 5.23
CA TYR A 10 8.69 -1.98 3.85
C TYR A 10 9.88 -2.93 3.68
N ALA A 11 10.97 -2.72 4.42
CA ALA A 11 12.11 -3.63 4.37
C ALA A 11 11.76 -5.00 4.92
N ARG A 12 10.93 -5.05 5.97
CA ARG A 12 10.53 -6.30 6.62
C ARG A 12 9.41 -7.02 5.87
N SER A 13 8.43 -6.29 5.38
CA SER A 13 7.16 -6.84 4.90
C SER A 13 6.83 -6.53 3.46
N GLY A 14 7.57 -5.64 2.80
CA GLY A 14 7.28 -5.27 1.42
C GLY A 14 7.72 -6.35 0.44
N ARG A 15 6.90 -6.56 -0.59
CA ARG A 15 7.27 -7.43 -1.73
C ARG A 15 7.52 -6.56 -2.93
N SER A 16 8.71 -6.68 -3.50
CA SER A 16 9.10 -5.93 -4.69
C SER A 16 8.29 -6.40 -5.90
N LEU A 17 7.91 -5.46 -6.75
CA LEU A 17 7.27 -5.73 -8.03
C LEU A 17 8.25 -5.58 -9.21
N GLU A 18 9.55 -5.64 -8.95
CA GLU A 18 10.57 -5.46 -10.00
C GLU A 18 10.46 -6.52 -11.10
N ASP A 19 10.07 -7.74 -10.76
CA ASP A 19 9.86 -8.80 -11.75
C ASP A 19 8.69 -8.50 -12.69
N MET A 20 7.84 -7.54 -12.35
CA MET A 20 6.79 -7.01 -13.23
C MET A 20 7.22 -5.71 -13.92
N GLY A 21 8.48 -5.28 -13.74
CA GLY A 21 8.99 -4.04 -14.30
C GLY A 21 8.59 -2.79 -13.54
N LEU A 22 8.11 -2.92 -12.32
CA LEU A 22 7.63 -1.80 -11.50
C LEU A 22 8.58 -1.54 -10.34
N LYS A 23 8.86 -0.25 -10.08
CA LYS A 23 9.68 0.16 -8.93
C LYS A 23 8.78 0.46 -7.73
N GLU A 24 8.02 -0.52 -7.33
CA GLU A 24 7.05 -0.39 -6.25
C GLU A 24 7.15 -1.60 -5.34
N ALA A 25 6.62 -1.47 -4.14
CA ALA A 25 6.53 -2.57 -3.19
C ALA A 25 5.11 -2.71 -2.69
N ALA A 26 4.64 -3.94 -2.60
CA ALA A 26 3.32 -4.26 -2.07
C ALA A 26 3.44 -4.74 -0.64
N LEU A 27 2.45 -4.37 0.19
CA LEU A 27 2.31 -4.88 1.56
C LEU A 27 1.10 -5.80 1.61
N ASP A 28 1.20 -6.89 2.38
CA ASP A 28 -0.01 -7.68 2.62
C ASP A 28 -1.00 -6.88 3.49
N LEU A 29 -2.26 -7.29 3.46
CA LEU A 29 -3.30 -6.51 4.13
C LEU A 29 -3.13 -6.48 5.65
N SER A 30 -2.46 -7.46 6.24
CA SER A 30 -2.22 -7.47 7.69
C SER A 30 -1.29 -6.34 8.12
N GLU A 31 -0.44 -5.85 7.23
CA GLU A 31 0.51 -4.78 7.52
C GLU A 31 0.02 -3.41 7.02
N ALA A 32 -0.98 -3.39 6.15
CA ALA A 32 -1.44 -2.15 5.52
C ALA A 32 -1.97 -1.13 6.52
N GLY A 33 -2.67 -1.57 7.56
CA GLY A 33 -3.18 -0.67 8.60
C GLY A 33 -2.06 0.06 9.32
N GLN A 34 -0.98 -0.64 9.63
CA GLN A 34 0.19 -0.02 10.26
C GLN A 34 0.84 1.01 9.33
N ALA A 35 0.92 0.70 8.03
CA ALA A 35 1.45 1.65 7.06
C ALA A 35 0.61 2.93 7.05
N LEU A 36 -0.70 2.81 7.06
CA LEU A 36 -1.58 3.98 7.08
C LEU A 36 -1.40 4.82 8.34
N ASP A 37 -1.22 4.20 9.50
CA ASP A 37 -0.94 4.93 10.74
C ASP A 37 0.38 5.71 10.62
N LEU A 38 1.40 5.11 10.03
CA LEU A 38 2.69 5.76 9.86
C LEU A 38 2.61 6.89 8.85
N PHE A 39 1.88 6.73 7.76
CA PHE A 39 1.65 7.80 6.79
C PHE A 39 0.93 8.99 7.45
N ALA A 40 -0.09 8.70 8.25
CA ALA A 40 -0.82 9.75 8.98
C ALA A 40 0.10 10.51 9.92
N GLY A 41 0.95 9.80 10.65
CA GLY A 41 1.92 10.42 11.56
C GLY A 41 2.91 11.32 10.85
N GLN A 42 3.25 10.99 9.60
CA GLN A 42 4.15 11.79 8.78
C GLN A 42 3.42 12.87 7.99
N LYS A 43 2.09 12.88 8.06
CA LYS A 43 1.21 13.77 7.30
C LYS A 43 1.37 13.61 5.78
N TRP A 44 1.58 12.38 5.35
CA TRP A 44 1.62 12.05 3.93
C TRP A 44 0.20 11.81 3.43
N LEU A 45 -0.12 12.42 2.32
CA LEU A 45 -1.43 12.27 1.69
C LEU A 45 -1.46 10.97 0.86
N VAL A 46 -2.39 10.07 1.20
CA VAL A 46 -2.58 8.84 0.45
C VAL A 46 -3.56 9.12 -0.68
N LEU A 47 -3.09 9.00 -1.91
CA LEU A 47 -3.87 9.32 -3.11
C LEU A 47 -4.64 8.11 -3.65
N GLY A 48 -4.32 6.92 -3.19
CA GLY A 48 -4.99 5.72 -3.65
C GLY A 48 -4.08 4.52 -3.54
N GLY A 49 -4.42 3.49 -4.29
CA GLY A 49 -3.61 2.30 -4.36
C GLY A 49 -4.16 1.26 -5.32
N ASP A 50 -3.34 0.24 -5.54
CA ASP A 50 -3.67 -0.88 -6.40
C ASP A 50 -3.57 -2.18 -5.61
N VAL A 51 -4.45 -3.12 -5.91
CA VAL A 51 -4.52 -4.39 -5.20
C VAL A 51 -3.94 -5.51 -6.07
N TYR A 52 -3.13 -6.35 -5.45
CA TYR A 52 -2.47 -7.48 -6.09
C TYR A 52 -2.79 -8.77 -5.34
N ARG A 53 -2.64 -9.89 -6.01
CA ARG A 53 -2.73 -11.22 -5.40
C ARG A 53 -1.50 -12.04 -5.77
N ALA A 54 -1.17 -13.02 -4.94
CA ALA A 54 -0.08 -13.93 -5.27
C ALA A 54 -0.48 -14.84 -6.42
N THR A 55 0.47 -15.14 -7.29
CA THR A 55 0.28 -16.15 -8.33
C THR A 55 0.13 -17.53 -7.70
N SER A 56 -0.37 -18.50 -8.46
CA SER A 56 -0.65 -19.85 -7.95
C SER A 56 0.58 -20.52 -7.35
N ASP A 57 1.78 -20.21 -7.84
CA ASP A 57 3.03 -20.76 -7.30
C ASP A 57 3.60 -19.94 -6.15
N GLY A 58 2.98 -18.81 -5.80
CA GLY A 58 3.41 -17.94 -4.70
C GLY A 58 4.66 -17.12 -4.97
N ARG A 59 5.24 -17.20 -6.16
CA ARG A 59 6.53 -16.55 -6.47
C ARG A 59 6.40 -15.10 -6.88
N SER A 60 5.26 -14.73 -7.46
CA SER A 60 5.03 -13.38 -7.99
C SER A 60 3.70 -12.85 -7.53
N LEU A 61 3.46 -11.58 -7.82
CA LEU A 61 2.16 -10.94 -7.62
C LEU A 61 1.57 -10.62 -8.97
N GLU A 62 0.25 -10.61 -9.05
CA GLU A 62 -0.46 -10.21 -10.25
C GLU A 62 -1.57 -9.23 -9.88
N PRO A 63 -1.90 -8.26 -10.75
CA PRO A 63 -2.93 -7.28 -10.42
C PRO A 63 -4.31 -7.92 -10.39
N THR A 64 -5.12 -7.47 -9.43
CA THR A 64 -6.54 -7.85 -9.39
C THR A 64 -7.39 -6.88 -10.20
N TYR A 65 -6.81 -5.74 -10.57
CA TYR A 65 -7.47 -4.60 -11.21
C TYR A 65 -8.45 -3.87 -10.28
N ASP A 66 -8.49 -4.21 -9.00
CA ASP A 66 -9.15 -3.40 -7.99
C ASP A 66 -8.22 -2.27 -7.58
N ASN A 67 -8.76 -1.08 -7.53
CA ASN A 67 -8.01 0.09 -7.10
C ASN A 67 -8.96 1.14 -6.54
N TRP A 68 -8.40 2.16 -5.93
CA TRP A 68 -9.17 3.33 -5.49
C TRP A 68 -8.30 4.56 -5.63
N PHE A 69 -8.94 5.72 -5.72
CA PHE A 69 -8.23 6.99 -5.59
C PHE A 69 -9.04 8.00 -4.82
N TYR A 70 -8.28 8.88 -4.20
CA TYR A 70 -8.81 10.00 -3.45
C TYR A 70 -8.31 11.29 -4.11
N GLU A 71 -9.22 12.17 -4.49
CA GLU A 71 -8.90 13.38 -5.25
C GLU A 71 -8.78 14.63 -4.40
N GLY A 72 -8.94 14.53 -3.09
CA GLY A 72 -8.82 15.65 -2.19
C GLY A 72 -7.39 15.96 -1.78
N ASN A 73 -7.26 16.85 -0.81
CA ASN A 73 -5.96 17.23 -0.26
C ASN A 73 -5.92 17.14 1.28
N ASN A 74 -6.86 16.41 1.87
CA ASN A 74 -6.94 16.23 3.31
C ASN A 74 -6.34 14.89 3.71
N VAL A 75 -5.29 14.91 4.54
CA VAL A 75 -4.58 13.69 4.94
C VAL A 75 -5.52 12.70 5.62
N ASP A 76 -6.33 13.17 6.58
CA ASP A 76 -7.21 12.28 7.34
C ASP A 76 -8.29 11.66 6.45
N GLU A 77 -8.83 12.41 5.51
CA GLU A 77 -9.81 11.88 4.56
C GLU A 77 -9.18 10.85 3.63
N GLY A 78 -7.97 11.10 3.16
CA GLY A 78 -7.26 10.14 2.32
C GLY A 78 -6.99 8.83 3.05
N ILE A 79 -6.57 8.91 4.31
CA ILE A 79 -6.35 7.73 5.16
C ILE A 79 -7.67 6.98 5.39
N SER A 80 -8.74 7.71 5.69
CA SER A 80 -10.05 7.11 5.92
C SER A 80 -10.57 6.39 4.67
N ALA A 81 -10.43 7.02 3.51
CA ALA A 81 -10.82 6.39 2.24
C ALA A 81 -10.04 5.10 1.99
N ALA A 82 -8.74 5.10 2.28
CA ALA A 82 -7.91 3.92 2.13
C ALA A 82 -8.38 2.80 3.07
N ARG A 83 -8.64 3.13 4.34
CA ARG A 83 -9.11 2.13 5.31
C ARG A 83 -10.44 1.52 4.89
N ASP A 84 -11.37 2.37 4.46
CA ASP A 84 -12.69 1.90 4.03
C ASP A 84 -12.58 0.96 2.84
N PHE A 85 -11.73 1.32 1.86
CA PHE A 85 -11.51 0.45 0.70
C PHE A 85 -10.92 -0.89 1.11
N LEU A 86 -9.87 -0.88 1.94
CA LEU A 86 -9.22 -2.12 2.37
C LEU A 86 -10.15 -3.01 3.19
N HIS A 87 -11.02 -2.41 4.02
CA HIS A 87 -12.00 -3.16 4.79
C HIS A 87 -13.07 -3.79 3.90
N SER A 88 -13.32 -3.23 2.71
CA SER A 88 -14.29 -3.78 1.77
C SER A 88 -13.80 -5.04 1.07
N LEU A 89 -12.51 -5.30 1.11
CA LEU A 89 -11.92 -6.48 0.45
C LEU A 89 -12.21 -7.73 1.29
N ARG A 90 -12.82 -8.72 0.66
CA ARG A 90 -13.18 -9.96 1.34
C ARG A 90 -12.01 -10.91 1.48
N ASP A 91 -11.17 -10.99 0.45
CA ASP A 91 -9.99 -11.84 0.46
C ASP A 91 -8.88 -11.12 1.22
N ARG A 92 -8.53 -11.65 2.40
CA ARG A 92 -7.52 -11.02 3.26
C ARG A 92 -6.09 -11.45 2.91
N SER A 93 -5.91 -12.30 1.92
CA SER A 93 -4.59 -12.72 1.45
C SER A 93 -4.02 -11.79 0.37
N LEU A 94 -4.73 -10.72 0.04
CA LEU A 94 -4.32 -9.77 -0.99
C LEU A 94 -3.21 -8.85 -0.51
N PHE A 95 -2.61 -8.14 -1.47
CA PHE A 95 -1.53 -7.18 -1.23
C PHE A 95 -1.94 -5.82 -1.79
N VAL A 96 -1.37 -4.76 -1.26
CA VAL A 96 -1.70 -3.41 -1.69
C VAL A 96 -0.43 -2.60 -1.93
N VAL A 97 -0.44 -1.81 -3.02
CA VAL A 97 0.55 -0.79 -3.30
C VAL A 97 -0.10 0.57 -3.07
N PHE A 98 0.41 1.32 -2.10
CA PHE A 98 -0.11 2.66 -1.83
C PHE A 98 0.54 3.70 -2.73
N VAL A 99 -0.25 4.65 -3.17
CA VAL A 99 0.23 5.85 -3.87
C VAL A 99 0.15 7.02 -2.90
N VAL A 100 1.31 7.59 -2.55
CA VAL A 100 1.37 8.70 -1.60
C VAL A 100 1.99 9.93 -2.27
N THR A 101 1.67 11.11 -1.74
CA THR A 101 2.07 12.38 -2.38
C THR A 101 3.57 12.54 -2.51
N GLY A 102 3.97 12.83 -3.76
CA GLY A 102 5.33 13.25 -4.05
C GLY A 102 6.40 12.23 -3.74
N ARG A 103 6.01 10.98 -3.45
CA ARG A 103 6.97 9.97 -3.05
C ARG A 103 6.66 8.63 -3.66
N THR A 104 7.73 7.98 -4.12
CA THR A 104 7.71 6.57 -4.49
C THR A 104 8.38 5.81 -3.34
N LEU A 105 7.68 4.88 -2.74
CA LEU A 105 8.28 4.07 -1.68
C LEU A 105 9.22 3.04 -2.31
N PRO A 106 10.34 2.70 -1.64
CA PRO A 106 11.27 1.71 -2.18
C PRO A 106 10.62 0.34 -2.26
N PRO A 107 11.01 -0.45 -3.25
CA PRO A 107 10.55 -1.82 -3.35
C PRO A 107 11.10 -2.67 -2.22
#